data_88beff18a3c9bb8fbb63643651773bde
#
_entry.id   88beff18a3c9bb8fbb63643651773bde
#
_cell.length_a   1.000
_cell.length_b   1.000
_cell.length_c   1.000
_cell.angle_alpha   90.00
_cell.angle_beta   90.00
_cell.angle_gamma   90.00
#
_symmetry.space_group_name_H-M   'P 1'
#
loop_
_entity.id
_entity.type
_entity.pdbx_description
1 polymer ?
#
loop_
_entity_poly.entity_id
_entity_poly.type
_entity_poly.pdbx_seq_one_letter_code
_entity_poly.pdbx_strand_id
1 'polypeptide(L)'
;MTKRTDTTVRNASFADSAGIFRCIKDWPDELVPRSMSNILQNIDRFLVAERDGEIVGTIAWSILPELDPGASPSIEIQSVSVRRDLQREGIGRRLVERAIRRVAKYRPGQVIVLTFAPEFFGRLGFERVSKETLMYKLYKGCMNCAKYSSPFTCPEIAMALRLGGGREGAEG
;
A
#
# COMPACT_ATOMS: atom_id res chain seq x y z
N MET A 1 5.30 22.26 -27.80
CA MET A 1 4.33 22.06 -26.69
C MET A 1 4.22 20.59 -26.43
N THR A 2 4.89 20.10 -25.42
CA THR A 2 4.77 18.70 -25.00
C THR A 2 3.40 18.51 -24.36
N LYS A 3 2.52 17.77 -25.03
CA LYS A 3 1.21 17.40 -24.50
C LYS A 3 1.46 16.65 -23.19
N ARG A 4 1.12 17.26 -22.08
CA ARG A 4 1.17 16.60 -20.77
C ARG A 4 0.17 15.46 -20.82
N THR A 5 0.68 14.25 -21.06
CA THR A 5 -0.16 13.05 -21.13
C THR A 5 -0.73 12.79 -19.76
N ASP A 6 -2.04 12.77 -19.67
CA ASP A 6 -2.73 12.62 -18.40
C ASP A 6 -2.58 11.18 -17.88
N THR A 7 -2.19 11.04 -16.62
CA THR A 7 -2.10 9.74 -15.97
C THR A 7 -3.41 9.44 -15.27
N THR A 8 -4.03 8.31 -15.59
CA THR A 8 -5.28 7.87 -14.98
C THR A 8 -5.01 6.81 -13.90
N VAL A 9 -5.59 6.97 -12.71
CA VAL A 9 -5.57 5.95 -11.66
C VAL A 9 -6.90 5.21 -11.65
N ARG A 10 -6.85 3.88 -11.81
CA ARG A 10 -8.03 3.01 -11.93
C ARG A 10 -7.83 1.66 -11.24
N ASN A 11 -8.92 0.90 -11.08
CA ASN A 11 -8.82 -0.49 -10.66
C ASN A 11 -8.02 -1.31 -11.70
N ALA A 12 -7.25 -2.26 -11.20
CA ALA A 12 -6.54 -3.19 -12.07
C ALA A 12 -7.49 -4.24 -12.67
N SER A 13 -7.09 -4.76 -13.81
CA SER A 13 -7.69 -5.91 -14.48
C SER A 13 -6.62 -6.98 -14.75
N PHE A 14 -7.01 -8.17 -15.16
CA PHE A 14 -6.06 -9.23 -15.50
C PHE A 14 -5.08 -8.81 -16.62
N ALA A 15 -5.52 -7.96 -17.54
CA ALA A 15 -4.66 -7.43 -18.60
C ALA A 15 -3.49 -6.59 -18.08
N ASP A 16 -3.61 -6.03 -16.88
CA ASP A 16 -2.58 -5.16 -16.27
C ASP A 16 -1.50 -5.95 -15.54
N SER A 17 -1.67 -7.25 -15.34
CA SER A 17 -0.80 -8.09 -14.50
C SER A 17 0.68 -8.02 -14.89
N ALA A 18 0.99 -8.03 -16.17
CA ALA A 18 2.37 -7.90 -16.66
C ALA A 18 2.96 -6.51 -16.36
N GLY A 19 2.15 -5.46 -16.48
CA GLY A 19 2.54 -4.09 -16.13
C GLY A 19 2.80 -3.92 -14.64
N ILE A 20 1.91 -4.48 -13.81
CA ILE A 20 2.06 -4.50 -12.35
C ILE A 20 3.35 -5.23 -11.95
N PHE A 21 3.58 -6.40 -12.54
CA PHE A 21 4.78 -7.19 -12.28
C PHE A 21 6.06 -6.39 -12.59
N ARG A 22 6.12 -5.72 -13.75
CA ARG A 22 7.26 -4.84 -14.11
C ARG A 22 7.45 -3.72 -13.09
N CYS A 23 6.37 -3.00 -12.74
CA CYS A 23 6.44 -1.90 -11.77
C CYS A 23 7.02 -2.34 -10.41
N ILE A 24 6.66 -3.53 -9.93
CA ILE A 24 7.18 -4.05 -8.66
C ILE A 24 8.64 -4.50 -8.81
N LYS A 25 8.96 -5.19 -9.90
CA LYS A 25 10.31 -5.73 -10.18
C LYS A 25 11.38 -4.64 -10.30
N ASP A 26 11.00 -3.44 -10.73
CA ASP A 26 11.93 -2.30 -10.87
C ASP A 26 12.41 -1.74 -9.52
N TRP A 27 11.84 -2.21 -8.39
CA TRP A 27 12.15 -1.79 -7.04
C TRP A 27 12.56 -2.97 -6.13
N PRO A 28 13.61 -3.73 -6.48
CA PRO A 28 13.96 -4.96 -5.77
C PRO A 28 14.44 -4.75 -4.33
N ASP A 29 14.98 -3.57 -4.03
CA ASP A 29 15.51 -3.26 -2.70
C ASP A 29 14.40 -2.77 -1.75
N GLU A 30 13.40 -2.08 -2.28
CA GLU A 30 12.35 -1.42 -1.50
C GLU A 30 11.07 -2.27 -1.40
N LEU A 31 10.78 -3.10 -2.39
CA LEU A 31 9.54 -3.86 -2.45
C LEU A 31 9.77 -5.37 -2.30
N VAL A 32 8.81 -6.02 -1.66
CA VAL A 32 8.77 -7.47 -1.62
C VAL A 32 8.37 -7.99 -3.01
N PRO A 33 9.15 -8.92 -3.60
CA PRO A 33 8.82 -9.50 -4.89
C PRO A 33 7.45 -10.19 -4.86
N ARG A 34 6.71 -10.11 -5.97
CA ARG A 34 5.46 -10.83 -6.16
C ARG A 34 5.55 -11.72 -7.40
N SER A 35 5.05 -12.94 -7.29
CA SER A 35 4.86 -13.80 -8.45
C SER A 35 3.68 -13.34 -9.29
N MET A 36 3.65 -13.71 -10.56
CA MET A 36 2.50 -13.45 -11.44
C MET A 36 1.22 -14.07 -10.87
N SER A 37 1.29 -15.30 -10.32
CA SER A 37 0.16 -15.96 -9.67
C SER A 37 -0.39 -15.14 -8.50
N ASN A 38 0.50 -14.59 -7.66
CA ASN A 38 0.07 -13.76 -6.52
C ASN A 38 -0.64 -12.49 -7.00
N ILE A 39 -0.14 -11.83 -8.06
CA ILE A 39 -0.78 -10.65 -8.64
C ILE A 39 -2.17 -11.00 -9.16
N LEU A 40 -2.29 -12.07 -9.95
CA LEU A 40 -3.56 -12.50 -10.53
C LEU A 40 -4.59 -12.88 -9.45
N GLN A 41 -4.18 -13.61 -8.42
CA GLN A 41 -5.06 -14.02 -7.31
C GLN A 41 -5.57 -12.85 -6.47
N ASN A 42 -4.88 -11.71 -6.47
CA ASN A 42 -5.21 -10.53 -5.69
C ASN A 42 -5.53 -9.31 -6.56
N ILE A 43 -5.88 -9.51 -7.83
CA ILE A 43 -6.03 -8.43 -8.81
C ILE A 43 -7.07 -7.38 -8.40
N ASP A 44 -8.10 -7.79 -7.68
CA ASP A 44 -9.16 -6.94 -7.13
C ASP A 44 -8.66 -5.98 -6.02
N ARG A 45 -7.47 -6.22 -5.50
CA ARG A 45 -6.80 -5.41 -4.47
C ARG A 45 -5.65 -4.57 -5.03
N PHE A 46 -5.61 -4.38 -6.34
CA PHE A 46 -4.65 -3.52 -7.01
C PHE A 46 -5.33 -2.32 -7.65
N LEU A 47 -4.66 -1.17 -7.56
CA LEU A 47 -4.88 -0.04 -8.45
C LEU A 47 -3.64 0.13 -9.33
N VAL A 48 -3.88 0.67 -10.51
CA VAL A 48 -2.83 1.00 -11.47
C VAL A 48 -2.91 2.46 -11.88
N ALA A 49 -1.76 3.04 -12.16
CA ALA A 49 -1.62 4.31 -12.85
C ALA A 49 -1.25 4.02 -14.31
N GLU A 50 -2.11 4.45 -15.22
CA GLU A 50 -1.94 4.27 -16.65
C GLU A 50 -1.64 5.60 -17.33
N ARG A 51 -0.67 5.59 -18.23
CA ARG A 51 -0.30 6.72 -19.11
C ARG A 51 0.00 6.18 -20.50
N ASP A 52 -0.65 6.71 -21.52
CA ASP A 52 -0.45 6.29 -22.93
C ASP A 52 -0.63 4.78 -23.17
N GLY A 53 -1.55 4.15 -22.46
CA GLY A 53 -1.79 2.71 -22.55
C GLY A 53 -0.79 1.83 -21.81
N GLU A 54 0.18 2.44 -21.10
CA GLU A 54 1.15 1.70 -20.29
C GLU A 54 0.89 1.84 -18.79
N ILE A 55 1.10 0.77 -18.04
CA ILE A 55 1.08 0.80 -16.58
C ILE A 55 2.42 1.39 -16.10
N VAL A 56 2.33 2.56 -15.46
CA VAL A 56 3.46 3.35 -14.98
C VAL A 56 3.56 3.40 -13.46
N GLY A 57 2.59 2.84 -12.76
CA GLY A 57 2.60 2.75 -11.30
C GLY A 57 1.53 1.78 -10.79
N THR A 58 1.72 1.31 -9.59
CA THR A 58 0.78 0.39 -8.93
C THR A 58 0.76 0.58 -7.42
N ILE A 59 -0.29 0.10 -6.80
CA ILE A 59 -0.47 -0.02 -5.36
C ILE A 59 -1.36 -1.21 -5.08
N ALA A 60 -1.10 -1.90 -3.99
CA ALA A 60 -1.95 -2.97 -3.49
C ALA A 60 -2.30 -2.73 -2.02
N TRP A 61 -3.26 -3.49 -1.52
CA TRP A 61 -3.58 -3.57 -0.09
C TRP A 61 -3.94 -4.99 0.31
N SER A 62 -3.78 -5.27 1.59
CA SER A 62 -4.24 -6.51 2.21
C SER A 62 -5.01 -6.23 3.50
N ILE A 63 -5.92 -7.11 3.84
CA ILE A 63 -6.66 -7.06 5.10
C ILE A 63 -5.86 -7.84 6.15
N LEU A 64 -5.60 -7.20 7.28
CA LEU A 64 -4.94 -7.82 8.43
C LEU A 64 -5.96 -7.91 9.57
N PRO A 65 -6.54 -9.10 9.81
CA PRO A 65 -7.38 -9.31 10.99
C PRO A 65 -6.56 -9.07 12.26
N GLU A 66 -7.14 -8.41 13.24
CA GLU A 66 -6.47 -8.26 14.53
C GLU A 66 -6.52 -9.57 15.32
N LEU A 67 -5.51 -9.79 16.17
CA LEU A 67 -5.47 -10.97 17.05
C LEU A 67 -6.41 -10.82 18.25
N ASP A 68 -6.70 -9.59 18.64
CA ASP A 68 -7.71 -9.29 19.66
C ASP A 68 -9.11 -9.37 19.02
N PRO A 69 -9.99 -10.26 19.49
CA PRO A 69 -11.35 -10.43 18.95
C PRO A 69 -12.23 -9.16 18.97
N GLY A 70 -11.91 -8.20 19.81
CA GLY A 70 -12.63 -6.93 19.91
C GLY A 70 -12.12 -5.83 19.00
N ALA A 71 -10.96 -6.01 18.37
CA ALA A 71 -10.34 -4.99 17.55
C ALA A 71 -10.81 -5.02 16.09
N SER A 72 -10.93 -3.84 15.47
CA SER A 72 -11.23 -3.74 14.04
C SER A 72 -10.01 -4.15 13.22
N PRO A 73 -10.19 -4.89 12.09
CA PRO A 73 -9.10 -5.22 11.18
C PRO A 73 -8.34 -3.98 10.69
N SER A 74 -7.06 -4.15 10.47
CA SER A 74 -6.20 -3.15 9.80
C SER A 74 -6.12 -3.43 8.31
N ILE A 75 -5.85 -2.40 7.53
CA ILE A 75 -5.49 -2.51 6.10
C ILE A 75 -4.02 -2.19 5.95
N GLU A 76 -3.27 -3.05 5.28
CA GLU A 76 -1.88 -2.76 4.92
C GLU A 76 -1.79 -2.31 3.47
N ILE A 77 -1.18 -1.15 3.24
CA ILE A 77 -0.76 -0.67 1.92
C ILE A 77 0.54 -1.36 1.54
N GLN A 78 0.60 -1.90 0.33
CA GLN A 78 1.72 -2.69 -0.19
C GLN A 78 2.04 -2.31 -1.63
N SER A 79 3.23 -2.66 -2.09
CA SER A 79 3.62 -2.61 -3.51
C SER A 79 3.40 -1.23 -4.16
N VAL A 80 3.62 -0.16 -3.42
CA VAL A 80 3.54 1.20 -3.97
C VAL A 80 4.77 1.45 -4.84
N SER A 81 4.57 1.57 -6.13
CA SER A 81 5.65 1.87 -7.07
C SER A 81 5.19 2.81 -8.17
N VAL A 82 6.12 3.61 -8.65
CA VAL A 82 5.97 4.46 -9.82
C VAL A 82 7.25 4.34 -10.64
N ARG A 83 7.10 4.25 -11.95
CA ARG A 83 8.24 4.20 -12.88
C ARG A 83 9.22 5.35 -12.59
N ARG A 84 10.51 5.06 -12.56
CA ARG A 84 11.55 5.97 -12.02
C ARG A 84 11.60 7.32 -12.73
N ASP A 85 11.40 7.34 -14.05
CA ASP A 85 11.39 8.55 -14.87
C ASP A 85 10.15 9.44 -14.68
N LEU A 86 9.10 8.91 -14.02
CA LEU A 86 7.84 9.62 -13.75
C LEU A 86 7.64 9.95 -12.27
N GLN A 87 8.68 9.79 -11.48
CA GLN A 87 8.65 10.18 -10.07
C GLN A 87 8.50 11.71 -9.93
N ARG A 88 7.99 12.13 -8.76
CA ARG A 88 7.73 13.54 -8.41
C ARG A 88 6.65 14.24 -9.26
N GLU A 89 5.95 13.51 -10.11
CA GLU A 89 4.77 14.01 -10.83
C GLU A 89 3.45 13.85 -10.07
N GLY A 90 3.51 13.38 -8.82
CA GLY A 90 2.33 13.18 -7.96
C GLY A 90 1.57 11.88 -8.20
N ILE A 91 2.08 10.97 -9.06
CA ILE A 91 1.42 9.69 -9.38
C ILE A 91 1.29 8.82 -8.12
N GLY A 92 2.37 8.68 -7.34
CA GLY A 92 2.37 7.90 -6.10
C GLY A 92 1.35 8.42 -5.09
N ARG A 93 1.28 9.75 -4.91
CA ARG A 93 0.27 10.40 -4.07
C ARG A 93 -1.15 10.05 -4.51
N ARG A 94 -1.45 10.16 -5.80
CA ARG A 94 -2.78 9.84 -6.35
C ARG A 94 -3.15 8.37 -6.16
N LEU A 95 -2.18 7.46 -6.30
CA LEU A 95 -2.36 6.02 -6.04
C LEU A 95 -2.73 5.78 -4.57
N VAL A 96 -1.96 6.34 -3.62
CA VAL A 96 -2.22 6.16 -2.18
C VAL A 96 -3.55 6.79 -1.78
N GLU A 97 -3.83 8.02 -2.19
CA GLU A 97 -5.10 8.70 -1.89
C GLU A 97 -6.31 7.92 -2.44
N ARG A 98 -6.19 7.35 -3.65
CA ARG A 98 -7.24 6.52 -4.24
C ARG A 98 -7.42 5.20 -3.48
N ALA A 99 -6.33 4.57 -3.06
CA ALA A 99 -6.38 3.35 -2.26
C ALA A 99 -7.01 3.61 -0.90
N ILE A 100 -6.64 4.70 -0.21
CA ILE A 100 -7.25 5.08 1.07
C ILE A 100 -8.77 5.26 0.90
N ARG A 101 -9.22 5.99 -0.11
CA ARG A 101 -10.66 6.14 -0.40
C ARG A 101 -11.34 4.79 -0.68
N ARG A 102 -10.64 3.89 -1.36
CA ARG A 102 -11.16 2.55 -1.68
C ARG A 102 -11.36 1.71 -0.43
N VAL A 103 -10.40 1.72 0.49
CA VAL A 103 -10.42 0.88 1.69
C VAL A 103 -11.20 1.51 2.86
N ALA A 104 -11.39 2.83 2.87
CA ALA A 104 -12.15 3.53 3.90
C ALA A 104 -13.58 2.98 4.08
N LYS A 105 -14.20 2.51 3.01
CA LYS A 105 -15.54 1.90 3.05
C LYS A 105 -15.61 0.59 3.85
N TYR A 106 -14.49 -0.07 4.10
CA TYR A 106 -14.43 -1.23 4.98
C TYR A 106 -14.40 -0.84 6.47
N ARG A 107 -14.28 0.46 6.79
CA ARG A 107 -14.14 0.99 8.15
C ARG A 107 -13.06 0.29 8.96
N PRO A 108 -11.82 0.22 8.45
CA PRO A 108 -10.72 -0.41 9.17
C PRO A 108 -10.39 0.39 10.44
N GLY A 109 -9.81 -0.28 11.44
CA GLY A 109 -9.29 0.39 12.63
C GLY A 109 -8.16 1.37 12.29
N GLN A 110 -7.33 0.99 11.34
CA GLN A 110 -6.25 1.84 10.80
C GLN A 110 -5.79 1.32 9.43
N VAL A 111 -5.12 2.19 8.67
CA VAL A 111 -4.36 1.83 7.49
C VAL A 111 -2.87 1.90 7.84
N ILE A 112 -2.13 0.84 7.59
CA ILE A 112 -0.70 0.77 7.93
C ILE A 112 0.16 0.61 6.67
N VAL A 113 1.41 0.96 6.79
CA VAL A 113 2.45 0.72 5.79
C VAL A 113 3.79 0.47 6.47
N LEU A 114 4.58 -0.44 5.93
CA LEU A 114 6.00 -0.56 6.22
C LEU A 114 6.76 0.01 5.02
N THR A 115 7.62 0.99 5.25
CA THR A 115 8.17 1.79 4.16
C THR A 115 9.63 2.23 4.38
N PHE A 116 10.35 2.39 3.28
CA PHE A 116 11.65 3.10 3.24
C PHE A 116 11.48 4.61 2.94
N ALA A 117 10.26 5.08 2.68
CA ALA A 117 9.96 6.47 2.34
C ALA A 117 9.00 7.12 3.36
N PRO A 118 9.39 7.25 4.65
CA PRO A 118 8.50 7.76 5.69
C PRO A 118 8.07 9.20 5.47
N GLU A 119 8.89 10.04 4.86
CA GLU A 119 8.54 11.43 4.56
C GLU A 119 7.41 11.52 3.51
N PHE A 120 7.38 10.61 2.54
CA PHE A 120 6.31 10.55 1.55
C PHE A 120 4.97 10.24 2.21
N PHE A 121 4.92 9.20 3.04
CA PHE A 121 3.70 8.82 3.76
C PHE A 121 3.31 9.83 4.84
N GLY A 122 4.29 10.46 5.51
CA GLY A 122 4.05 11.53 6.48
C GLY A 122 3.28 12.71 5.87
N ARG A 123 3.62 13.11 4.64
CA ARG A 123 2.88 14.15 3.90
C ARG A 123 1.44 13.75 3.53
N LEU A 124 1.12 12.46 3.59
CA LEU A 124 -0.23 11.92 3.36
C LEU A 124 -1.00 11.68 4.67
N GLY A 125 -0.45 12.11 5.81
CA GLY A 125 -1.10 12.03 7.11
C GLY A 125 -0.79 10.76 7.91
N PHE A 126 0.11 9.90 7.44
CA PHE A 126 0.57 8.75 8.22
C PHE A 126 1.53 9.21 9.31
N GLU A 127 1.41 8.60 10.48
CA GLU A 127 2.29 8.82 11.62
C GLU A 127 3.15 7.59 11.90
N ARG A 128 4.37 7.78 12.38
CA ARG A 128 5.24 6.67 12.77
C ARG A 128 4.66 5.94 13.96
N VAL A 129 4.68 4.62 13.92
CA VAL A 129 4.25 3.75 15.01
C VAL A 129 5.32 2.71 15.31
N SER A 130 5.31 2.16 16.54
CA SER A 130 6.17 1.03 16.86
C SER A 130 5.72 -0.22 16.10
N LYS A 131 6.66 -0.99 15.55
CA LYS A 131 6.36 -2.28 14.93
C LYS A 131 5.68 -3.26 15.89
N GLU A 132 5.99 -3.16 17.17
CA GLU A 132 5.39 -3.99 18.21
C GLU A 132 3.88 -3.82 18.31
N THR A 133 3.33 -2.69 17.90
CA THR A 133 1.88 -2.45 17.86
C THR A 133 1.20 -3.12 16.67
N LEU A 134 1.96 -3.74 15.76
CA LEU A 134 1.49 -4.37 14.53
C LEU A 134 1.67 -5.90 14.60
N MET A 135 1.25 -6.52 15.69
CA MET A 135 1.52 -7.93 16.01
C MET A 135 1.08 -8.90 14.91
N TYR A 136 -0.10 -8.71 14.32
CA TYR A 136 -0.56 -9.60 13.26
C TYR A 136 0.33 -9.51 12.01
N LYS A 137 0.75 -8.31 11.63
CA LYS A 137 1.67 -8.11 10.51
C LYS A 137 3.02 -8.77 10.77
N LEU A 138 3.57 -8.60 11.96
CA LEU A 138 4.84 -9.22 12.36
C LEU A 138 4.73 -10.74 12.30
N TYR A 139 3.68 -11.31 12.86
CA TYR A 139 3.48 -12.75 12.90
C TYR A 139 3.29 -13.35 11.50
N LYS A 140 2.41 -12.77 10.68
CA LYS A 140 2.05 -13.37 9.39
C LYS A 140 3.02 -13.06 8.25
N GLY A 141 3.58 -11.87 8.21
CA GLY A 141 4.40 -11.38 7.09
C GLY A 141 5.88 -11.30 7.41
N CYS A 142 6.24 -10.65 8.51
CA CYS A 142 7.62 -10.31 8.77
C CYS A 142 8.45 -11.48 9.29
N MET A 143 7.87 -12.40 10.04
CA MET A 143 8.59 -13.59 10.55
C MET A 143 9.01 -14.58 9.46
N ASN A 144 8.32 -14.56 8.32
CA ASN A 144 8.63 -15.39 7.16
C ASN A 144 9.19 -14.58 5.99
N CYS A 145 9.69 -13.37 6.25
CA CYS A 145 10.24 -12.51 5.22
C CYS A 145 11.59 -13.07 4.71
N ALA A 146 11.71 -13.25 3.40
CA ALA A 146 12.95 -13.72 2.79
C ALA A 146 14.08 -12.67 2.77
N LYS A 147 13.76 -11.38 2.99
CA LYS A 147 14.72 -10.28 2.94
C LYS A 147 15.46 -10.06 4.27
N TYR A 148 14.77 -10.22 5.40
CA TYR A 148 15.33 -9.94 6.73
C TYR A 148 15.00 -11.07 7.69
N SER A 149 15.97 -11.43 8.52
CA SER A 149 15.85 -12.52 9.49
C SER A 149 14.92 -12.20 10.66
N SER A 150 14.65 -10.93 10.90
CA SER A 150 13.77 -10.47 11.97
C SER A 150 13.07 -9.16 11.56
N PRO A 151 11.80 -8.98 11.94
CA PRO A 151 11.10 -7.72 11.74
C PRO A 151 11.80 -6.53 12.44
N PHE A 152 12.53 -6.79 13.52
CA PHE A 152 13.23 -5.74 14.28
C PHE A 152 14.55 -5.33 13.64
N THR A 153 15.15 -6.17 12.80
CA THR A 153 16.33 -5.84 12.01
C THR A 153 16.01 -5.26 10.64
N CYS A 154 14.77 -5.35 10.21
CA CYS A 154 14.29 -4.73 8.98
C CYS A 154 14.32 -3.20 9.10
N PRO A 155 14.96 -2.48 8.15
CA PRO A 155 15.07 -1.01 8.22
C PRO A 155 13.79 -0.27 7.83
N GLU A 156 12.75 -0.95 7.39
CA GLU A 156 11.47 -0.31 7.09
C GLU A 156 10.87 0.36 8.33
N ILE A 157 10.30 1.54 8.11
CA ILE A 157 9.57 2.30 9.14
C ILE A 157 8.10 1.91 9.09
N ALA A 158 7.54 1.57 10.24
CA ALA A 158 6.12 1.31 10.38
C ALA A 158 5.36 2.64 10.55
N MET A 159 4.31 2.83 9.77
CA MET A 159 3.47 4.02 9.84
C MET A 159 2.00 3.63 9.79
N ALA A 160 1.15 4.42 10.42
CA ALA A 160 -0.29 4.21 10.47
C ALA A 160 -1.06 5.50 10.19
N LEU A 161 -2.19 5.35 9.53
CA LEU A 161 -3.19 6.39 9.32
C LEU A 161 -4.51 5.91 9.95
N ARG A 162 -5.02 6.67 10.92
CA ARG A 162 -6.37 6.45 11.45
C ARG A 162 -7.36 7.21 10.58
N LEU A 163 -8.26 6.47 9.97
CA LEU A 163 -9.37 7.06 9.23
C LEU A 163 -10.40 7.50 10.28
N GLY A 164 -10.69 8.80 10.37
CA GLY A 164 -11.57 9.35 11.37
C GLY A 164 -12.88 8.59 11.47
N GLY A 165 -13.03 7.79 12.51
CA GLY A 165 -14.31 7.33 12.98
C GLY A 165 -15.03 8.54 13.53
N GLY A 166 -16.16 8.92 12.94
CA GLY A 166 -17.07 9.86 13.57
C GLY A 166 -17.29 9.38 14.99
N ARG A 167 -17.02 10.27 15.96
CA ARG A 167 -17.57 10.12 17.30
C ARG A 167 -19.08 10.15 17.13
N GLU A 168 -19.70 9.00 17.02
CA GLU A 168 -21.10 8.90 17.36
C GLU A 168 -21.15 9.07 18.88
N GLY A 169 -21.77 10.17 19.29
CA GLY A 169 -21.90 10.57 20.66
C GLY A 169 -22.54 9.47 21.50
N ALA A 170 -21.91 9.23 22.63
CA ALA A 170 -22.58 8.71 23.79
C ALA A 170 -23.54 9.80 24.25
N GLU A 171 -24.82 9.68 23.92
CA GLU A 171 -25.92 10.36 24.60
C GLU A 171 -27.02 9.33 24.84
N GLY A 172 -27.38 9.18 26.10
CA GLY A 172 -28.58 8.56 26.57
C GLY A 172 -28.38 7.35 27.47
#